data_d997abd34c20752585a37a9dbab918d7
#
_entry.id   d997abd34c20752585a37a9dbab918d7
#
_cell.length_a   1.000
_cell.length_b   1.000
_cell.length_c   1.000
_cell.angle_alpha   90.00
_cell.angle_beta   90.00
_cell.angle_gamma   90.00
#
_symmetry.space_group_name_H-M   'P 1'
#
loop_
_entity.id
_entity.type
_entity.pdbx_description
1 polymer ?
#
loop_
_entity_poly.entity_id
_entity_poly.type
_entity_poly.pdbx_seq_one_letter_code
_entity_poly.pdbx_strand_id
1 'polypeptide(L)'
;MERWENEQNNSEMMIYTTEDGLTKIETTFDGDTVWLSIDQMAELFQRDKSTISRHIKNIFTEGELKREAVVANFATTAADGKAYQVDYYNLDVIISVGYRVKSQRGVQFRIWATGILKEYMRKGFALDDERLKNLGGGGYFKELLERIRDIRASEKVFYRQVLEIYATSIDYDPKAEISVQFFKKVQNKIHYAIHGQTAAEVIYTRADAEKEFMGLTTFAGSQPTLKEAVVAKNYLNEKELRAMGQLVSGYLDFAERQAEREQAMTMQDWSEHLDRILTMSGEQLLIGNGSVSHKQAIDKATGEYRKYKARTLSEVERDYLDSIKLLEQKTDKK
;
A
#
# COMPACT_ATOMS: atom_id res chain seq x y z
N MET A 1 -6.60 28.66 21.20
CA MET A 1 -7.49 29.52 20.39
C MET A 1 -6.66 30.52 19.59
N GLU A 2 -5.58 30.07 18.98
CA GLU A 2 -4.66 30.90 18.16
C GLU A 2 -3.83 29.96 17.27
N ARG A 3 -4.42 29.54 16.13
CA ARG A 3 -3.63 28.81 15.11
C ARG A 3 -4.21 28.83 13.68
N TRP A 4 -5.15 29.71 13.39
CA TRP A 4 -5.85 29.72 12.10
C TRP A 4 -5.76 31.06 11.34
N GLU A 5 -4.83 31.92 11.72
CA GLU A 5 -4.50 33.12 10.95
C GLU A 5 -3.14 32.90 10.28
N ASN A 6 -3.16 32.64 8.98
CA ASN A 6 -2.06 32.60 8.00
C ASN A 6 -1.69 31.21 7.49
N GLU A 7 -2.58 30.68 6.66
CA GLU A 7 -2.17 30.02 5.41
C GLU A 7 -3.42 29.96 4.52
N GLN A 8 -3.62 31.01 3.73
CA GLN A 8 -4.48 30.96 2.55
C GLN A 8 -3.79 30.04 1.52
N ASN A 9 -3.80 28.74 1.74
CA ASN A 9 -3.64 27.79 0.67
C ASN A 9 -4.97 27.73 -0.08
N ASN A 10 -5.15 28.67 -1.00
CA ASN A 10 -6.15 28.57 -2.05
C ASN A 10 -5.74 27.42 -2.97
N SER A 11 -5.99 26.19 -2.53
CA SER A 11 -5.87 25.02 -3.39
C SER A 11 -7.15 24.97 -4.24
N GLU A 12 -7.07 25.43 -5.48
CA GLU A 12 -8.09 25.11 -6.47
C GLU A 12 -8.19 23.59 -6.58
N MET A 13 -9.15 22.97 -5.92
CA MET A 13 -9.48 21.58 -6.18
C MET A 13 -10.61 21.50 -7.18
N MET A 14 -10.31 20.87 -8.27
CA MET A 14 -11.27 20.39 -9.22
C MET A 14 -11.83 19.06 -8.70
N ILE A 15 -13.01 19.09 -8.04
CA ILE A 15 -13.66 17.86 -7.60
C ILE A 15 -14.06 17.03 -8.81
N TYR A 16 -14.48 17.70 -9.88
CA TYR A 16 -14.99 17.06 -11.07
C TYR A 16 -15.03 18.06 -12.23
N THR A 17 -14.39 17.72 -13.35
CA THR A 17 -14.51 18.50 -14.58
C THR A 17 -15.66 17.95 -15.38
N THR A 18 -16.63 18.80 -15.69
CA THR A 18 -17.71 18.47 -16.62
C THR A 18 -17.15 18.41 -18.05
N GLU A 19 -17.77 17.62 -18.95
CA GLU A 19 -17.36 17.52 -20.36
C GLU A 19 -17.25 18.87 -21.07
N ASP A 20 -18.01 19.89 -20.58
CA ASP A 20 -17.96 21.25 -21.07
C ASP A 20 -16.90 22.14 -20.38
N GLY A 21 -16.13 21.60 -19.44
CA GLY A 21 -15.05 22.30 -18.74
C GLY A 21 -15.48 23.43 -17.81
N LEU A 22 -16.77 23.65 -17.59
CA LEU A 22 -17.32 24.85 -16.98
C LEU A 22 -17.51 24.82 -15.46
N THR A 23 -17.30 23.68 -14.80
CA THR A 23 -17.52 23.60 -13.36
C THR A 23 -16.21 23.54 -12.59
N LYS A 24 -15.64 24.68 -12.30
CA LYS A 24 -14.61 24.84 -11.26
C LYS A 24 -15.31 25.28 -9.98
N ILE A 25 -15.16 24.55 -8.90
CA ILE A 25 -15.64 24.97 -7.59
C ILE A 25 -14.41 25.19 -6.72
N GLU A 26 -14.25 26.42 -6.25
CA GLU A 26 -13.25 26.75 -5.25
C GLU A 26 -13.65 26.07 -3.94
N THR A 27 -12.78 25.21 -3.44
CA THR A 27 -13.02 24.45 -2.22
C THR A 27 -11.92 24.69 -1.22
N THR A 28 -12.27 24.65 0.04
CA THR A 28 -11.28 24.68 1.12
C THR A 28 -10.93 23.24 1.48
N PHE A 29 -9.63 22.91 1.39
CA PHE A 29 -9.12 21.68 1.96
C PHE A 29 -8.86 21.86 3.45
N ASP A 30 -9.34 20.89 4.21
CA ASP A 30 -8.88 20.69 5.58
C ASP A 30 -8.61 19.20 5.78
N GLY A 31 -7.33 18.85 5.88
CA GLY A 31 -6.89 17.46 5.94
C GLY A 31 -7.19 16.66 4.67
N ASP A 32 -7.83 15.51 4.82
CA ASP A 32 -8.06 14.53 3.74
C ASP A 32 -9.40 14.67 3.03
N THR A 33 -10.18 15.75 3.29
CA THR A 33 -11.53 15.91 2.76
C THR A 33 -11.81 17.30 2.20
N VAL A 34 -12.83 17.37 1.38
CA VAL A 34 -13.34 18.58 0.75
C VAL A 34 -14.61 19.01 1.47
N TRP A 35 -14.75 20.31 1.70
CA TRP A 35 -15.90 20.89 2.37
C TRP A 35 -16.68 21.81 1.45
N LEU A 36 -17.98 21.59 1.28
CA LEU A 36 -18.88 22.45 0.52
C LEU A 36 -20.06 22.93 1.38
N SER A 37 -20.41 24.19 1.20
CA SER A 37 -21.69 24.73 1.69
C SER A 37 -22.87 24.24 0.83
N ILE A 38 -24.09 24.44 1.33
CA ILE A 38 -25.30 24.15 0.54
C ILE A 38 -25.32 24.96 -0.76
N ASP A 39 -24.81 26.19 -0.73
CA ASP A 39 -24.78 27.09 -1.88
C ASP A 39 -23.83 26.51 -2.97
N GLN A 40 -22.64 26.10 -2.59
CA GLN A 40 -21.71 25.49 -3.49
C GLN A 40 -22.19 24.13 -4.05
N MET A 41 -22.89 23.32 -3.23
CA MET A 41 -23.51 22.09 -3.72
C MET A 41 -24.71 22.40 -4.67
N ALA A 42 -25.47 23.45 -4.44
CA ALA A 42 -26.55 23.87 -5.33
C ALA A 42 -26.01 24.27 -6.72
N GLU A 43 -24.85 24.96 -6.74
CA GLU A 43 -24.13 25.31 -7.96
C GLU A 43 -23.55 24.07 -8.65
N LEU A 44 -22.85 23.23 -7.91
CA LEU A 44 -22.24 21.98 -8.40
C LEU A 44 -23.26 21.09 -9.12
N PHE A 45 -24.40 20.88 -8.48
CA PHE A 45 -25.41 19.96 -9.00
C PHE A 45 -26.51 20.67 -9.82
N GLN A 46 -26.41 21.99 -10.01
CA GLN A 46 -27.42 22.83 -10.70
C GLN A 46 -28.85 22.55 -10.18
N ARG A 47 -29.02 22.71 -8.87
CA ARG A 47 -30.29 22.53 -8.16
C ARG A 47 -30.50 23.60 -7.10
N ASP A 48 -31.79 23.83 -6.78
CA ASP A 48 -32.16 24.77 -5.73
C ASP A 48 -31.61 24.33 -4.36
N LYS A 49 -31.21 25.31 -3.54
CA LYS A 49 -30.75 25.09 -2.16
C LYS A 49 -31.72 24.26 -1.33
N SER A 50 -33.05 24.48 -1.52
CA SER A 50 -34.11 23.73 -0.84
C SER A 50 -34.09 22.24 -1.17
N THR A 51 -33.76 21.89 -2.42
CA THR A 51 -33.62 20.50 -2.87
C THR A 51 -32.38 19.85 -2.26
N ILE A 52 -31.25 20.55 -2.26
CA ILE A 52 -30.02 20.08 -1.62
C ILE A 52 -30.23 19.88 -0.11
N SER A 53 -30.78 20.88 0.58
CA SER A 53 -31.09 20.80 2.01
C SER A 53 -32.00 19.62 2.37
N ARG A 54 -33.01 19.34 1.53
CA ARG A 54 -33.89 18.18 1.71
C ARG A 54 -33.14 16.85 1.58
N HIS A 55 -32.25 16.74 0.61
CA HIS A 55 -31.40 15.51 0.46
C HIS A 55 -30.51 15.33 1.67
N ILE A 56 -29.84 16.39 2.15
CA ILE A 56 -28.99 16.34 3.35
C ILE A 56 -29.81 15.92 4.58
N LYS A 57 -31.01 16.52 4.77
CA LYS A 57 -31.90 16.14 5.86
C LYS A 57 -32.27 14.65 5.80
N ASN A 58 -32.55 14.11 4.62
CA ASN A 58 -32.92 12.72 4.45
C ASN A 58 -31.71 11.79 4.78
N ILE A 59 -30.48 12.14 4.36
CA ILE A 59 -29.25 11.40 4.68
C ILE A 59 -29.11 11.21 6.20
N PHE A 60 -29.31 12.28 6.98
CA PHE A 60 -29.26 12.21 8.44
C PHE A 60 -30.43 11.47 9.04
N THR A 61 -31.66 11.68 8.52
CA THR A 61 -32.88 11.01 9.03
C THR A 61 -32.86 9.51 8.77
N GLU A 62 -32.31 9.08 7.64
CA GLU A 62 -32.14 7.66 7.27
C GLU A 62 -30.96 7.00 7.99
N GLY A 63 -30.14 7.77 8.71
CA GLY A 63 -28.99 7.27 9.46
C GLY A 63 -27.81 6.85 8.58
N GLU A 64 -27.77 7.29 7.30
CA GLU A 64 -26.67 6.99 6.39
C GLU A 64 -25.37 7.62 6.88
N LEU A 65 -25.42 8.88 7.36
CA LEU A 65 -24.28 9.58 7.95
C LEU A 65 -24.67 10.22 9.30
N LYS A 66 -23.68 10.32 10.20
CA LYS A 66 -23.84 11.03 11.47
C LYS A 66 -23.44 12.48 11.30
N ARG A 67 -24.32 13.43 11.66
CA ARG A 67 -24.11 14.87 11.48
C ARG A 67 -22.79 15.35 12.09
N GLU A 68 -22.46 14.88 13.29
CA GLU A 68 -21.30 15.31 14.07
C GLU A 68 -19.96 14.95 13.39
N ALA A 69 -19.97 13.93 12.52
CA ALA A 69 -18.76 13.45 11.82
C ALA A 69 -18.56 14.17 10.46
N VAL A 70 -19.60 14.79 9.89
CA VAL A 70 -19.59 15.22 8.48
C VAL A 70 -20.01 16.67 8.27
N VAL A 71 -20.30 17.42 9.33
CA VAL A 71 -20.68 18.85 9.27
C VAL A 71 -19.72 19.66 10.13
N ALA A 72 -19.14 20.70 9.54
CA ALA A 72 -18.35 21.70 10.23
C ALA A 72 -18.99 23.08 10.09
N ASN A 73 -18.80 23.93 11.09
CA ASN A 73 -19.36 25.29 11.12
C ASN A 73 -18.22 26.28 10.94
N PHE A 74 -18.28 27.08 9.87
CA PHE A 74 -17.26 28.10 9.60
C PHE A 74 -17.91 29.49 9.57
N ALA A 75 -17.20 30.49 10.12
CA ALA A 75 -17.60 31.88 10.01
C ALA A 75 -17.22 32.39 8.61
N THR A 76 -18.21 32.81 7.83
CA THR A 76 -18.04 33.38 6.48
C THR A 76 -18.45 34.83 6.48
N THR A 77 -17.59 35.74 5.97
CA THR A 77 -17.91 37.16 5.84
C THR A 77 -18.70 37.35 4.54
N ALA A 78 -19.93 37.79 4.67
CA ALA A 78 -20.78 38.10 3.52
C ALA A 78 -20.44 39.47 2.88
N ALA A 79 -21.01 39.75 1.71
CA ALA A 79 -20.80 41.00 0.98
C ALA A 79 -21.25 42.28 1.77
N ASP A 80 -22.07 42.10 2.80
CA ASP A 80 -22.51 43.18 3.72
C ASP A 80 -21.48 43.44 4.85
N GLY A 81 -20.32 42.74 4.84
CA GLY A 81 -19.27 42.87 5.86
C GLY A 81 -19.56 42.15 7.19
N LYS A 82 -20.67 41.41 7.30
CA LYS A 82 -21.04 40.69 8.51
C LYS A 82 -20.56 39.23 8.45
N ALA A 83 -20.11 38.69 9.57
CA ALA A 83 -19.77 37.28 9.71
C ALA A 83 -21.01 36.44 10.01
N TYR A 84 -21.25 35.43 9.22
CA TYR A 84 -22.33 34.46 9.41
C TYR A 84 -21.72 33.06 9.64
N GLN A 85 -22.34 32.30 10.55
CA GLN A 85 -22.00 30.89 10.72
C GLN A 85 -22.67 30.07 9.62
N VAL A 86 -21.88 29.37 8.84
CA VAL A 86 -22.35 28.55 7.70
C VAL A 86 -21.96 27.11 7.92
N ASP A 87 -22.91 26.19 7.75
CA ASP A 87 -22.65 24.75 7.75
C ASP A 87 -21.97 24.36 6.46
N TYR A 88 -20.82 23.69 6.61
CA TYR A 88 -20.10 23.03 5.53
C TYR A 88 -20.17 21.52 5.70
N TYR A 89 -20.25 20.82 4.61
CA TYR A 89 -20.46 19.38 4.52
C TYR A 89 -19.26 18.73 3.84
N ASN A 90 -18.78 17.64 4.39
CA ASN A 90 -17.61 16.93 3.86
C ASN A 90 -17.92 16.13 2.57
N LEU A 91 -16.90 15.50 2.01
CA LEU A 91 -17.00 14.71 0.75
C LEU A 91 -18.06 13.61 0.84
N ASP A 92 -18.27 12.97 2.00
CA ASP A 92 -19.25 11.90 2.16
C ASP A 92 -20.67 12.42 1.89
N VAL A 93 -21.01 13.58 2.44
CA VAL A 93 -22.33 14.23 2.19
C VAL A 93 -22.45 14.66 0.72
N ILE A 94 -21.38 15.19 0.13
CA ILE A 94 -21.36 15.60 -1.28
C ILE A 94 -21.65 14.42 -2.19
N ILE A 95 -21.00 13.28 -1.94
CA ILE A 95 -21.22 12.03 -2.68
C ILE A 95 -22.67 11.56 -2.51
N SER A 96 -23.16 11.48 -1.29
CA SER A 96 -24.53 11.02 -1.00
C SER A 96 -25.59 11.89 -1.66
N VAL A 97 -25.40 13.22 -1.68
CA VAL A 97 -26.26 14.17 -2.41
C VAL A 97 -26.16 13.93 -3.92
N GLY A 98 -24.96 13.75 -4.46
CA GLY A 98 -24.71 13.53 -5.89
C GLY A 98 -25.42 12.28 -6.43
N TYR A 99 -25.51 11.23 -5.61
CA TYR A 99 -26.24 10.01 -5.97
C TYR A 99 -27.76 10.18 -5.92
N ARG A 100 -28.28 11.11 -5.11
CA ARG A 100 -29.74 11.32 -4.90
C ARG A 100 -30.33 12.39 -5.81
N VAL A 101 -29.52 13.36 -6.23
CA VAL A 101 -29.99 14.53 -6.96
C VAL A 101 -30.41 14.19 -8.40
N LYS A 102 -31.61 14.62 -8.79
CA LYS A 102 -32.15 14.44 -10.14
C LYS A 102 -31.84 15.66 -11.01
N SER A 103 -30.61 15.78 -11.50
CA SER A 103 -30.17 16.82 -12.44
C SER A 103 -29.21 16.19 -13.49
N GLN A 104 -29.00 16.92 -14.59
CA GLN A 104 -28.03 16.50 -15.60
C GLN A 104 -26.61 16.41 -14.98
N ARG A 105 -26.24 17.37 -14.15
CA ARG A 105 -24.97 17.36 -13.41
C ARG A 105 -24.87 16.17 -12.44
N GLY A 106 -25.95 15.80 -11.76
CA GLY A 106 -25.99 14.61 -10.92
C GLY A 106 -25.84 13.32 -11.74
N VAL A 107 -26.37 13.25 -12.97
CA VAL A 107 -26.13 12.12 -13.88
C VAL A 107 -24.66 12.04 -14.28
N GLN A 108 -24.07 13.15 -14.71
CA GLN A 108 -22.65 13.22 -15.07
C GLN A 108 -21.75 12.80 -13.89
N PHE A 109 -22.03 13.32 -12.68
CA PHE A 109 -21.30 12.92 -11.47
C PHE A 109 -21.37 11.41 -11.22
N ARG A 110 -22.55 10.79 -11.34
CA ARG A 110 -22.70 9.34 -11.17
C ARG A 110 -21.97 8.53 -12.23
N ILE A 111 -21.97 8.98 -13.49
CA ILE A 111 -21.22 8.34 -14.57
C ILE A 111 -19.72 8.35 -14.27
N TRP A 112 -19.19 9.51 -13.89
CA TRP A 112 -17.80 9.68 -13.51
C TRP A 112 -17.42 8.80 -12.29
N ALA A 113 -18.16 8.90 -11.19
CA ALA A 113 -17.90 8.11 -9.98
C ALA A 113 -17.98 6.60 -10.25
N THR A 114 -18.98 6.18 -11.05
CA THR A 114 -19.11 4.77 -11.46
C THR A 114 -17.94 4.34 -12.35
N GLY A 115 -17.40 5.22 -13.18
CA GLY A 115 -16.20 4.99 -13.99
C GLY A 115 -15.00 4.65 -13.11
N ILE A 116 -14.71 5.49 -12.12
CA ILE A 116 -13.63 5.30 -11.15
C ILE A 116 -13.80 3.98 -10.39
N LEU A 117 -15.00 3.71 -9.87
CA LEU A 117 -15.28 2.47 -9.14
C LEU A 117 -15.09 1.23 -10.02
N LYS A 118 -15.57 1.25 -11.28
CA LYS A 118 -15.37 0.15 -12.23
C LYS A 118 -13.89 -0.07 -12.54
N GLU A 119 -13.13 1.00 -12.70
CA GLU A 119 -11.70 0.93 -12.94
C GLU A 119 -10.98 0.29 -11.75
N TYR A 120 -11.25 0.79 -10.54
CA TYR A 120 -10.69 0.24 -9.32
C TYR A 120 -11.06 -1.24 -9.10
N MET A 121 -12.33 -1.61 -9.28
CA MET A 121 -12.77 -3.01 -9.12
C MET A 121 -12.13 -3.96 -10.14
N ARG A 122 -11.88 -3.49 -11.37
CA ARG A 122 -11.29 -4.30 -12.42
C ARG A 122 -9.77 -4.40 -12.33
N LYS A 123 -9.10 -3.28 -12.04
CA LYS A 123 -7.63 -3.16 -12.09
C LYS A 123 -6.98 -3.18 -10.70
N GLY A 124 -7.73 -2.86 -9.63
CA GLY A 124 -7.20 -2.66 -8.28
C GLY A 124 -6.63 -1.25 -8.04
N PHE A 125 -6.71 -0.35 -9.02
CA PHE A 125 -6.33 1.05 -8.92
C PHE A 125 -7.14 1.93 -9.87
N ALA A 126 -7.21 3.23 -9.56
CA ALA A 126 -7.66 4.30 -10.45
C ALA A 126 -6.69 5.48 -10.26
N LEU A 127 -6.17 6.04 -11.36
CA LEU A 127 -5.17 7.11 -11.34
C LEU A 127 -5.65 8.31 -12.17
N ASP A 128 -5.38 9.50 -11.67
CA ASP A 128 -5.48 10.73 -12.42
C ASP A 128 -4.09 11.11 -12.96
N ASP A 129 -3.77 10.59 -14.14
CA ASP A 129 -2.46 10.73 -14.77
C ASP A 129 -2.11 12.20 -15.03
N GLU A 130 -3.09 13.03 -15.44
CA GLU A 130 -2.86 14.44 -15.72
C GLU A 130 -2.56 15.20 -14.45
N ARG A 131 -3.29 14.96 -13.38
CA ARG A 131 -3.05 15.57 -12.08
C ARG A 131 -1.67 15.19 -11.54
N LEU A 132 -1.28 13.93 -11.63
CA LEU A 132 0.02 13.45 -11.18
C LEU A 132 1.18 14.09 -11.97
N LYS A 133 1.01 14.31 -13.28
CA LYS A 133 2.00 14.99 -14.13
C LYS A 133 2.10 16.48 -13.82
N ASN A 134 0.95 17.16 -13.66
CA ASN A 134 0.89 18.62 -13.51
C ASN A 134 1.35 19.12 -12.13
N LEU A 135 1.24 18.31 -11.08
CA LEU A 135 1.71 18.66 -9.74
C LEU A 135 3.22 18.53 -9.55
N GLY A 136 4.00 18.36 -10.63
CA GLY A 136 5.46 18.34 -10.57
C GLY A 136 6.03 17.22 -9.70
N GLY A 137 5.30 16.14 -9.54
CA GLY A 137 5.74 15.00 -8.74
C GLY A 137 5.65 15.20 -7.22
N GLY A 138 4.80 16.10 -6.72
CA GLY A 138 4.59 16.34 -5.29
C GLY A 138 4.49 15.07 -4.42
N GLY A 139 4.15 15.17 -3.17
CA GLY A 139 4.14 14.05 -2.21
C GLY A 139 3.40 12.80 -2.72
N TYR A 140 2.27 12.97 -3.43
CA TYR A 140 1.46 11.87 -3.97
C TYR A 140 2.14 11.09 -5.10
N PHE A 141 2.92 11.74 -5.97
CA PHE A 141 3.69 11.04 -6.99
C PHE A 141 4.80 10.19 -6.36
N LYS A 142 5.46 10.72 -5.32
CA LYS A 142 6.45 9.96 -4.55
C LYS A 142 5.82 8.76 -3.84
N GLU A 143 4.66 8.94 -3.21
CA GLU A 143 3.89 7.87 -2.58
C GLU A 143 3.52 6.78 -3.59
N LEU A 144 3.02 7.16 -4.78
CA LEU A 144 2.71 6.21 -5.84
C LEU A 144 3.93 5.40 -6.27
N LEU A 145 5.08 6.05 -6.46
CA LEU A 145 6.33 5.36 -6.79
C LEU A 145 6.76 4.39 -5.68
N GLU A 146 6.61 4.77 -4.42
CA GLU A 146 6.92 3.89 -3.28
C GLU A 146 5.99 2.67 -3.25
N ARG A 147 4.70 2.84 -3.48
CA ARG A 147 3.73 1.73 -3.60
C ARG A 147 4.06 0.78 -4.76
N ILE A 148 4.39 1.33 -5.93
CA ILE A 148 4.79 0.52 -7.10
C ILE A 148 6.05 -0.29 -6.78
N ARG A 149 7.05 0.33 -6.15
CA ARG A 149 8.29 -0.35 -5.74
C ARG A 149 8.02 -1.45 -4.72
N ASP A 150 7.15 -1.21 -3.74
CA ASP A 150 6.78 -2.23 -2.75
C ASP A 150 6.04 -3.41 -3.38
N ILE A 151 5.11 -3.15 -4.32
CA ILE A 151 4.44 -4.22 -5.07
C ILE A 151 5.45 -5.04 -5.87
N ARG A 152 6.37 -4.39 -6.61
CA ARG A 152 7.43 -5.07 -7.37
C ARG A 152 8.38 -5.87 -6.47
N ALA A 153 8.73 -5.33 -5.30
CA ALA A 153 9.58 -6.00 -4.32
C ALA A 153 8.87 -7.08 -3.50
N SER A 154 7.54 -7.24 -3.65
CA SER A 154 6.86 -8.36 -3.00
C SER A 154 7.41 -9.69 -3.54
N GLU A 155 7.68 -10.65 -2.65
CA GLU A 155 8.36 -11.91 -2.99
C GLU A 155 7.67 -12.63 -4.16
N LYS A 156 6.34 -12.68 -4.17
CA LYS A 156 5.55 -13.34 -5.21
C LYS A 156 5.64 -12.63 -6.56
N VAL A 157 5.58 -11.29 -6.59
CA VAL A 157 5.63 -10.51 -7.84
C VAL A 157 7.05 -10.51 -8.38
N PHE A 158 8.03 -10.28 -7.53
CA PHE A 158 9.45 -10.33 -7.87
C PHE A 158 9.82 -11.70 -8.46
N TYR A 159 9.40 -12.79 -7.79
CA TYR A 159 9.62 -14.15 -8.29
C TYR A 159 9.05 -14.34 -9.70
N ARG A 160 7.82 -13.89 -9.95
CA ARG A 160 7.18 -14.01 -11.27
C ARG A 160 7.94 -13.21 -12.33
N GLN A 161 8.27 -11.96 -12.04
CA GLN A 161 8.95 -11.08 -13.00
C GLN A 161 10.35 -11.59 -13.33
N VAL A 162 11.11 -12.07 -12.34
CA VAL A 162 12.40 -12.68 -12.60
C VAL A 162 12.26 -13.96 -13.41
N LEU A 163 11.25 -14.79 -13.18
CA LEU A 163 10.96 -15.95 -14.03
C LEU A 163 10.61 -15.56 -15.47
N GLU A 164 9.82 -14.49 -15.66
CA GLU A 164 9.49 -13.96 -16.98
C GLU A 164 10.74 -13.51 -17.73
N ILE A 165 11.65 -12.80 -17.05
CA ILE A 165 12.96 -12.42 -17.61
C ILE A 165 13.77 -13.64 -18.00
N TYR A 166 13.85 -14.64 -17.11
CA TYR A 166 14.60 -15.87 -17.40
C TYR A 166 13.99 -16.72 -18.48
N ALA A 167 12.67 -16.71 -18.64
CA ALA A 167 12.01 -17.38 -19.76
C ALA A 167 12.44 -16.81 -21.12
N THR A 168 13.02 -15.61 -21.15
CA THR A 168 13.62 -15.02 -22.36
C THR A 168 15.08 -15.46 -22.60
N SER A 169 15.71 -16.13 -21.62
CA SER A 169 17.09 -16.62 -21.78
C SER A 169 17.15 -17.75 -22.79
N ILE A 170 18.19 -17.74 -23.61
CA ILE A 170 18.38 -18.75 -24.68
C ILE A 170 18.69 -20.15 -24.12
N ASP A 171 19.15 -20.24 -22.88
CA ASP A 171 19.50 -21.46 -22.17
C ASP A 171 18.51 -21.80 -21.04
N TYR A 172 17.31 -21.20 -21.06
CA TYR A 172 16.29 -21.46 -20.03
C TYR A 172 15.65 -22.84 -20.20
N ASP A 173 15.73 -23.64 -19.14
CA ASP A 173 14.96 -24.88 -19.01
C ASP A 173 14.14 -24.86 -17.71
N PRO A 174 12.80 -24.79 -17.80
CA PRO A 174 11.93 -24.71 -16.61
C PRO A 174 12.00 -25.93 -15.69
N LYS A 175 12.54 -27.06 -16.18
CA LYS A 175 12.68 -28.30 -15.42
C LYS A 175 14.09 -28.46 -14.82
N ALA A 176 15.04 -27.65 -15.25
CA ALA A 176 16.40 -27.72 -14.77
C ALA A 176 16.51 -27.19 -13.32
N GLU A 177 17.16 -27.94 -12.46
CA GLU A 177 17.48 -27.54 -11.09
C GLU A 177 18.25 -26.21 -11.06
N ILE A 178 19.02 -25.95 -12.09
CA ILE A 178 19.80 -24.72 -12.26
C ILE A 178 18.93 -23.46 -12.27
N SER A 179 17.71 -23.52 -12.83
CA SER A 179 16.78 -22.39 -12.85
C SER A 179 16.26 -22.05 -11.44
N VAL A 180 15.99 -23.06 -10.61
CA VAL A 180 15.56 -22.89 -9.21
C VAL A 180 16.71 -22.35 -8.35
N GLN A 181 17.92 -22.87 -8.54
CA GLN A 181 19.11 -22.44 -7.80
C GLN A 181 19.50 -20.99 -8.15
N PHE A 182 19.39 -20.65 -9.43
CA PHE A 182 19.67 -19.31 -9.90
C PHE A 182 18.77 -18.26 -9.22
N PHE A 183 17.49 -18.55 -9.07
CA PHE A 183 16.54 -17.72 -8.41
C PHE A 183 16.92 -17.39 -6.96
N LYS A 184 17.25 -18.43 -6.20
CA LYS A 184 17.77 -18.29 -4.83
C LYS A 184 19.04 -17.44 -4.77
N LYS A 185 19.90 -17.58 -5.78
CA LYS A 185 21.14 -16.82 -5.89
C LYS A 185 20.88 -15.34 -6.10
N VAL A 186 19.94 -14.97 -6.98
CA VAL A 186 19.54 -13.58 -7.23
C VAL A 186 18.95 -12.96 -5.95
N GLN A 187 18.01 -13.63 -5.32
CA GLN A 187 17.41 -13.18 -4.08
C GLN A 187 18.47 -12.94 -2.98
N ASN A 188 19.37 -13.89 -2.79
CA ASN A 188 20.43 -13.77 -1.80
C ASN A 188 21.41 -12.63 -2.11
N LYS A 189 21.74 -12.39 -3.40
CA LYS A 189 22.59 -11.26 -3.80
C LYS A 189 21.96 -9.92 -3.44
N ILE A 190 20.65 -9.76 -3.69
CA ILE A 190 19.92 -8.53 -3.37
C ILE A 190 19.87 -8.34 -1.84
N HIS A 191 19.53 -9.37 -1.08
CA HIS A 191 19.56 -9.26 0.38
C HIS A 191 20.94 -8.86 0.89
N TYR A 192 21.99 -9.56 0.41
CA TYR A 192 23.35 -9.30 0.86
C TYR A 192 23.83 -7.89 0.53
N ALA A 193 23.49 -7.39 -0.64
CA ALA A 193 23.80 -6.03 -1.04
C ALA A 193 23.25 -4.99 -0.05
N ILE A 194 22.03 -5.19 0.47
CA ILE A 194 21.34 -4.23 1.31
C ILE A 194 21.85 -4.20 2.75
N HIS A 195 22.13 -5.36 3.32
CA HIS A 195 22.40 -5.47 4.77
C HIS A 195 23.49 -6.50 5.13
N GLY A 196 24.25 -6.99 4.15
CA GLY A 196 25.39 -7.90 4.36
C GLY A 196 25.00 -9.32 4.80
N GLN A 197 23.76 -9.73 4.62
CA GLN A 197 23.25 -11.06 5.01
C GLN A 197 22.40 -11.66 3.89
N THR A 198 22.45 -12.96 3.71
CA THR A 198 21.51 -13.69 2.86
C THR A 198 20.12 -13.74 3.52
N ALA A 199 19.09 -14.11 2.77
CA ALA A 199 17.73 -14.26 3.30
C ALA A 199 17.68 -15.25 4.50
N ALA A 200 18.42 -16.35 4.43
CA ALA A 200 18.51 -17.32 5.52
C ALA A 200 19.22 -16.74 6.76
N GLU A 201 20.28 -15.98 6.56
CA GLU A 201 21.01 -15.32 7.66
C GLU A 201 20.15 -14.26 8.36
N VAL A 202 19.35 -13.48 7.62
CA VAL A 202 18.39 -12.51 8.21
C VAL A 202 17.42 -13.20 9.14
N ILE A 203 16.75 -14.26 8.67
CA ILE A 203 15.81 -15.02 9.50
C ILE A 203 16.54 -15.56 10.75
N TYR A 204 17.71 -16.19 10.55
CA TYR A 204 18.45 -16.84 11.64
C TYR A 204 18.89 -15.86 12.72
N THR A 205 19.33 -14.65 12.33
CA THR A 205 19.86 -13.65 13.27
C THR A 205 18.78 -12.77 13.89
N ARG A 206 17.67 -12.53 13.18
CA ARG A 206 16.66 -11.57 13.63
C ARG A 206 15.46 -12.21 14.30
N ALA A 207 15.13 -13.49 14.02
CA ALA A 207 14.07 -14.22 14.69
C ALA A 207 14.44 -14.48 16.16
N ASP A 208 13.71 -13.83 17.06
CA ASP A 208 13.98 -13.84 18.51
C ASP A 208 12.67 -13.70 19.28
N ALA A 209 12.28 -14.74 20.02
CA ALA A 209 11.04 -14.79 20.78
C ALA A 209 10.95 -13.70 21.87
N GLU A 210 12.07 -13.14 22.32
CA GLU A 210 12.09 -12.09 23.33
C GLU A 210 11.76 -10.70 22.78
N LYS A 211 11.91 -10.52 21.46
CA LYS A 211 11.57 -9.25 20.83
C LYS A 211 10.06 -9.13 20.59
N GLU A 212 9.62 -7.89 20.48
CA GLU A 212 8.27 -7.57 20.05
C GLU A 212 8.02 -8.19 18.68
N PHE A 213 6.87 -8.86 18.52
CA PHE A 213 6.50 -9.63 17.31
C PHE A 213 7.60 -10.57 16.81
N MET A 214 8.39 -11.15 17.71
CA MET A 214 9.61 -11.97 17.46
C MET A 214 10.61 -11.32 16.48
N GLY A 215 10.67 -9.98 16.45
CA GLY A 215 11.56 -9.22 15.57
C GLY A 215 11.02 -8.97 14.17
N LEU A 216 9.78 -9.38 13.84
CA LEU A 216 9.13 -9.03 12.60
C LEU A 216 8.71 -7.55 12.61
N THR A 217 8.93 -6.89 11.49
CA THR A 217 8.53 -5.49 11.24
C THR A 217 7.27 -5.40 10.39
N THR A 218 6.96 -6.48 9.64
CA THR A 218 5.81 -6.54 8.72
C THR A 218 5.10 -7.88 8.85
N PHE A 219 3.80 -7.87 9.11
CA PHE A 219 2.92 -9.05 9.15
C PHE A 219 1.46 -8.62 9.04
N ALA A 220 0.55 -9.57 8.74
CA ALA A 220 -0.88 -9.33 8.67
C ALA A 220 -1.55 -9.53 10.05
N GLY A 221 -2.58 -8.73 10.35
CA GLY A 221 -3.35 -8.86 11.59
C GLY A 221 -2.62 -8.32 12.83
N SER A 222 -3.05 -8.75 14.02
CA SER A 222 -2.54 -8.25 15.32
C SER A 222 -1.32 -9.03 15.83
N GLN A 223 -1.04 -10.21 15.29
CA GLN A 223 0.05 -11.10 15.70
C GLN A 223 0.63 -11.83 14.48
N PRO A 224 1.96 -12.01 14.42
CA PRO A 224 2.61 -12.72 13.33
C PRO A 224 2.23 -14.20 13.31
N THR A 225 2.22 -14.78 12.12
CA THR A 225 2.02 -16.20 11.88
C THR A 225 3.35 -16.90 11.61
N LEU A 226 3.38 -18.26 11.76
CA LEU A 226 4.57 -19.03 11.41
C LEU A 226 4.96 -18.87 9.92
N LYS A 227 3.95 -18.72 9.03
CA LYS A 227 4.20 -18.50 7.61
C LYS A 227 4.93 -17.18 7.35
N GLU A 228 4.65 -16.16 8.15
CA GLU A 228 5.32 -14.85 8.06
C GLU A 228 6.70 -14.87 8.72
N ALA A 229 6.86 -15.64 9.81
CA ALA A 229 8.12 -15.77 10.54
C ALA A 229 9.24 -16.45 9.73
N VAL A 230 8.91 -17.17 8.66
CA VAL A 230 9.90 -17.82 7.78
C VAL A 230 10.22 -17.01 6.52
N VAL A 231 9.77 -15.77 6.43
CA VAL A 231 10.00 -14.87 5.30
C VAL A 231 10.98 -13.76 5.71
N ALA A 232 12.15 -13.73 5.11
CA ALA A 232 13.24 -12.80 5.46
C ALA A 232 12.81 -11.32 5.35
N LYS A 233 12.05 -10.97 4.30
CA LYS A 233 11.56 -9.61 4.07
C LYS A 233 10.82 -9.04 5.28
N ASN A 234 10.12 -9.88 6.03
CA ASN A 234 9.31 -9.47 7.17
C ASN A 234 10.13 -9.01 8.40
N TYR A 235 11.43 -9.24 8.39
CA TYR A 235 12.38 -8.77 9.42
C TYR A 235 13.15 -7.52 9.01
N LEU A 236 12.91 -6.97 7.81
CA LEU A 236 13.61 -5.80 7.30
C LEU A 236 12.99 -4.52 7.84
N ASN A 237 13.82 -3.55 8.21
CA ASN A 237 13.35 -2.22 8.56
C ASN A 237 12.95 -1.42 7.31
N GLU A 238 12.32 -0.28 7.51
CA GLU A 238 11.80 0.57 6.43
C GLU A 238 12.88 1.00 5.44
N LYS A 239 14.10 1.33 5.92
CA LYS A 239 15.22 1.72 5.05
C LYS A 239 15.68 0.55 4.18
N GLU A 240 15.81 -0.64 4.76
CA GLU A 240 16.17 -1.87 4.06
C GLU A 240 15.11 -2.26 3.02
N LEU A 241 13.82 -2.16 3.37
CA LEU A 241 12.72 -2.42 2.45
C LEU A 241 12.71 -1.43 1.28
N ARG A 242 12.97 -0.15 1.55
CA ARG A 242 13.08 0.87 0.51
C ARG A 242 14.26 0.63 -0.42
N ALA A 243 15.42 0.31 0.11
CA ALA A 243 16.62 -0.02 -0.67
C ALA A 243 16.38 -1.28 -1.54
N MET A 244 15.77 -2.32 -0.97
CA MET A 244 15.37 -3.52 -1.71
C MET A 244 14.44 -3.18 -2.88
N GLY A 245 13.40 -2.39 -2.65
CA GLY A 245 12.46 -1.97 -3.68
C GLY A 245 13.15 -1.20 -4.82
N GLN A 246 14.12 -0.34 -4.50
CA GLN A 246 14.89 0.41 -5.49
C GLN A 246 15.79 -0.48 -6.34
N LEU A 247 16.54 -1.40 -5.72
CA LEU A 247 17.42 -2.34 -6.43
C LEU A 247 16.63 -3.29 -7.33
N VAL A 248 15.54 -3.85 -6.80
CA VAL A 248 14.64 -4.72 -7.58
C VAL A 248 14.07 -3.98 -8.78
N SER A 249 13.54 -2.76 -8.58
CA SER A 249 12.99 -1.97 -9.68
C SER A 249 14.03 -1.66 -10.74
N GLY A 250 15.23 -1.24 -10.35
CA GLY A 250 16.31 -0.95 -11.29
C GLY A 250 16.76 -2.17 -12.10
N TYR A 251 16.80 -3.35 -11.47
CA TYR A 251 17.11 -4.59 -12.16
C TYR A 251 16.04 -4.99 -13.18
N LEU A 252 14.76 -4.85 -12.80
CA LEU A 252 13.63 -5.17 -13.68
C LEU A 252 13.54 -4.19 -14.87
N ASP A 253 13.69 -2.88 -14.61
CA ASP A 253 13.68 -1.86 -15.67
C ASP A 253 14.82 -2.08 -16.68
N PHE A 254 15.99 -2.51 -16.20
CA PHE A 254 17.09 -2.89 -17.07
C PHE A 254 16.74 -4.13 -17.92
N ALA A 255 16.13 -5.13 -17.30
CA ALA A 255 15.77 -6.38 -17.96
C ALA A 255 14.68 -6.16 -19.04
N GLU A 256 13.66 -5.36 -18.75
CA GLU A 256 12.64 -4.95 -19.73
C GLU A 256 13.29 -4.28 -20.95
N ARG A 257 14.26 -3.38 -20.71
CA ARG A 257 14.99 -2.70 -21.78
C ARG A 257 15.84 -3.63 -22.66
N GLN A 258 16.42 -4.69 -22.09
CA GLN A 258 17.17 -5.68 -22.88
C GLN A 258 16.23 -6.56 -23.71
N ALA A 259 15.07 -6.92 -23.16
CA ALA A 259 14.04 -7.64 -23.90
C ALA A 259 13.51 -6.82 -25.10
N GLU A 260 13.25 -5.52 -24.92
CA GLU A 260 12.84 -4.61 -26.00
C GLU A 260 13.88 -4.50 -27.12
N ARG A 261 15.17 -4.68 -26.80
CA ARG A 261 16.27 -4.66 -27.78
C ARG A 261 16.47 -6.00 -28.48
N GLU A 262 15.69 -7.02 -28.14
CA GLU A 262 15.80 -8.39 -28.66
C GLU A 262 17.23 -8.97 -28.50
N GLN A 263 17.96 -8.54 -27.45
CA GLN A 263 19.29 -9.07 -27.18
C GLN A 263 19.17 -10.44 -26.53
N ALA A 264 19.69 -11.45 -27.23
CA ALA A 264 19.78 -12.79 -26.68
C ALA A 264 20.72 -12.82 -25.49
N MET A 265 20.21 -13.25 -24.34
CA MET A 265 20.96 -13.32 -23.07
C MET A 265 20.86 -14.72 -22.47
N THR A 266 21.95 -15.19 -21.90
CA THR A 266 21.97 -16.41 -21.10
C THR A 266 21.59 -16.12 -19.65
N MET A 267 21.26 -17.14 -18.87
CA MET A 267 21.04 -17.01 -17.42
C MET A 267 22.28 -16.46 -16.71
N GLN A 268 23.48 -16.83 -17.19
CA GLN A 268 24.73 -16.30 -16.65
C GLN A 268 24.86 -14.79 -16.91
N ASP A 269 24.53 -14.32 -18.12
CA ASP A 269 24.56 -12.89 -18.46
C ASP A 269 23.65 -12.07 -17.53
N TRP A 270 22.48 -12.58 -17.21
CA TRP A 270 21.56 -11.93 -16.25
C TRP A 270 22.17 -11.84 -14.83
N SER A 271 22.87 -12.90 -14.37
CA SER A 271 23.56 -12.85 -13.08
C SER A 271 24.69 -11.82 -13.06
N GLU A 272 25.46 -11.73 -14.13
CA GLU A 272 26.55 -10.77 -14.25
C GLU A 272 26.05 -9.33 -14.37
N HIS A 273 24.92 -9.12 -15.03
CA HIS A 273 24.27 -7.81 -15.05
C HIS A 273 23.80 -7.36 -13.67
N LEU A 274 23.22 -8.27 -12.88
CA LEU A 274 22.89 -7.94 -11.49
C LEU A 274 24.13 -7.52 -10.70
N ASP A 275 25.23 -8.27 -10.82
CA ASP A 275 26.49 -7.96 -10.13
C ASP A 275 27.04 -6.59 -10.56
N ARG A 276 26.93 -6.23 -11.83
CA ARG A 276 27.34 -4.90 -12.35
C ARG A 276 26.46 -3.80 -11.74
N ILE A 277 25.14 -3.98 -11.70
CA ILE A 277 24.22 -2.99 -11.10
C ILE A 277 24.56 -2.80 -9.63
N LEU A 278 24.73 -3.88 -8.86
CA LEU A 278 25.08 -3.82 -7.45
C LEU A 278 26.43 -3.11 -7.24
N THR A 279 27.45 -3.45 -8.03
CA THR A 279 28.77 -2.81 -7.96
C THR A 279 28.71 -1.34 -8.30
N MET A 280 27.96 -0.94 -9.35
CA MET A 280 27.80 0.46 -9.74
C MET A 280 27.03 1.29 -8.69
N SER A 281 26.15 0.64 -7.94
CA SER A 281 25.45 1.25 -6.81
C SER A 281 26.30 1.33 -5.53
N GLY A 282 27.52 0.82 -5.55
CA GLY A 282 28.43 0.81 -4.39
C GLY A 282 28.12 -0.28 -3.37
N GLU A 283 27.31 -1.28 -3.74
CA GLU A 283 26.87 -2.34 -2.86
C GLU A 283 27.90 -3.49 -2.80
N GLN A 284 27.86 -4.24 -1.70
CA GLN A 284 28.71 -5.41 -1.52
C GLN A 284 28.15 -6.62 -2.27
N LEU A 285 29.02 -7.36 -2.94
CA LEU A 285 28.65 -8.59 -3.63
C LEU A 285 28.74 -9.81 -2.70
N LEU A 286 27.73 -10.67 -2.77
CA LEU A 286 27.75 -11.96 -2.10
C LEU A 286 28.76 -12.91 -2.78
N ILE A 287 29.76 -13.36 -2.01
CA ILE A 287 30.70 -14.39 -2.43
C ILE A 287 30.24 -15.74 -1.82
N GLY A 288 29.81 -16.66 -2.67
CA GLY A 288 29.30 -17.96 -2.23
C GLY A 288 27.81 -17.99 -1.88
N ASN A 289 27.42 -18.84 -0.94
CA ASN A 289 26.02 -19.13 -0.63
C ASN A 289 25.54 -18.59 0.73
N GLY A 290 26.40 -17.85 1.45
CA GLY A 290 26.18 -17.48 2.84
C GLY A 290 26.59 -18.56 3.83
N SER A 291 26.49 -18.25 5.13
CA SER A 291 26.94 -19.11 6.24
C SER A 291 25.81 -19.95 6.86
N VAL A 292 24.53 -19.59 6.58
CA VAL A 292 23.33 -20.24 7.13
C VAL A 292 22.52 -20.89 6.01
N SER A 293 22.22 -22.18 6.14
CA SER A 293 21.34 -22.87 5.22
C SER A 293 19.87 -22.48 5.45
N HIS A 294 19.04 -22.59 4.40
CA HIS A 294 17.60 -22.37 4.49
C HIS A 294 16.95 -23.21 5.60
N LYS A 295 17.34 -24.49 5.73
CA LYS A 295 16.84 -25.40 6.76
C LYS A 295 17.14 -24.87 8.17
N GLN A 296 18.38 -24.45 8.44
CA GLN A 296 18.77 -23.88 9.74
C GLN A 296 17.95 -22.63 10.07
N ALA A 297 17.70 -21.76 9.09
CA ALA A 297 16.89 -20.57 9.27
C ALA A 297 15.43 -20.89 9.63
N ILE A 298 14.81 -21.84 8.91
CA ILE A 298 13.45 -22.29 9.17
C ILE A 298 13.30 -22.96 10.53
N ASP A 299 14.25 -23.83 10.88
CA ASP A 299 14.27 -24.52 12.19
C ASP A 299 14.39 -23.50 13.33
N LYS A 300 15.27 -22.51 13.19
CA LYS A 300 15.42 -21.40 14.15
C LYS A 300 14.13 -20.60 14.28
N ALA A 301 13.56 -20.09 13.18
CA ALA A 301 12.34 -19.30 13.19
C ALA A 301 11.16 -20.08 13.79
N THR A 302 11.05 -21.37 13.47
CA THR A 302 9.99 -22.24 14.02
C THR A 302 10.16 -22.42 15.53
N GLY A 303 11.39 -22.62 16.00
CA GLY A 303 11.70 -22.71 17.43
C GLY A 303 11.36 -21.43 18.18
N GLU A 304 11.79 -20.28 17.66
CA GLU A 304 11.48 -18.97 18.25
C GLU A 304 9.97 -18.64 18.20
N TYR A 305 9.28 -19.00 17.13
CA TYR A 305 7.83 -18.82 17.02
C TYR A 305 7.06 -19.62 18.08
N ARG A 306 7.47 -20.87 18.36
CA ARG A 306 6.86 -21.67 19.45
C ARG A 306 7.04 -21.02 20.81
N LYS A 307 8.23 -20.52 21.11
CA LYS A 307 8.51 -19.79 22.36
C LYS A 307 7.69 -18.50 22.44
N TYR A 308 7.65 -17.72 21.36
CA TYR A 308 6.87 -16.50 21.27
C TYR A 308 5.37 -16.77 21.52
N LYS A 309 4.80 -17.77 20.86
CA LYS A 309 3.40 -18.17 21.07
C LYS A 309 3.11 -18.58 22.50
N ALA A 310 3.99 -19.38 23.12
CA ALA A 310 3.83 -19.79 24.51
C ALA A 310 3.83 -18.58 25.49
N ARG A 311 4.59 -17.53 25.17
CA ARG A 311 4.66 -16.31 25.98
C ARG A 311 3.45 -15.39 25.77
N THR A 312 2.90 -15.34 24.57
CA THR A 312 1.81 -14.41 24.17
C THR A 312 0.42 -15.00 24.32
N LEU A 313 0.28 -16.24 24.81
CA LEU A 313 -1.01 -16.85 25.12
C LEU A 313 -1.72 -16.06 26.23
N SER A 314 -3.00 -15.75 26.02
CA SER A 314 -3.87 -15.25 27.08
C SER A 314 -4.05 -16.31 28.19
N GLU A 315 -4.42 -15.90 29.40
CA GLU A 315 -4.69 -16.85 30.48
C GLU A 315 -5.74 -17.90 30.07
N VAL A 316 -6.80 -17.48 29.38
CA VAL A 316 -7.87 -18.38 28.89
C VAL A 316 -7.33 -19.40 27.89
N GLU A 317 -6.43 -19.02 26.99
CA GLU A 317 -5.82 -19.95 26.03
C GLU A 317 -4.86 -20.92 26.72
N ARG A 318 -4.13 -20.49 27.77
CA ARG A 318 -3.30 -21.37 28.59
C ARG A 318 -4.13 -22.42 29.31
N ASP A 319 -5.20 -22.00 29.99
CA ASP A 319 -6.10 -22.90 30.72
C ASP A 319 -6.75 -23.93 29.78
N TYR A 320 -7.12 -23.50 28.57
CA TYR A 320 -7.66 -24.39 27.53
C TYR A 320 -6.63 -25.44 27.08
N LEU A 321 -5.40 -25.03 26.78
CA LEU A 321 -4.33 -25.94 26.37
C LEU A 321 -3.94 -26.92 27.49
N ASP A 322 -3.91 -26.48 28.74
CA ASP A 322 -3.62 -27.34 29.87
C ASP A 322 -4.76 -28.35 30.12
N SER A 323 -6.01 -27.96 29.90
CA SER A 323 -7.15 -28.85 29.93
C SER A 323 -7.09 -29.96 28.86
N ILE A 324 -6.63 -29.63 27.62
CA ILE A 324 -6.42 -30.60 26.55
C ILE A 324 -5.31 -31.60 26.93
N LYS A 325 -4.16 -31.12 27.41
CA LYS A 325 -3.05 -31.97 27.86
C LYS A 325 -3.48 -32.95 28.94
N LEU A 326 -4.29 -32.50 29.92
CA LEU A 326 -4.83 -33.36 30.96
C LEU A 326 -5.78 -34.45 30.43
N LEU A 327 -6.53 -34.13 29.38
CA LEU A 327 -7.41 -35.11 28.72
C LEU A 327 -6.60 -36.14 27.94
N GLU A 328 -5.58 -35.74 27.19
CA GLU A 328 -4.67 -36.64 26.46
C GLU A 328 -3.95 -37.60 27.42
N GLN A 329 -3.39 -37.09 28.53
CA GLN A 329 -2.74 -37.94 29.55
C GLN A 329 -3.69 -38.96 30.21
N LYS A 330 -4.97 -38.67 30.29
CA LYS A 330 -5.99 -39.62 30.80
C LYS A 330 -6.37 -40.66 29.76
N THR A 331 -6.24 -40.33 28.47
CA THR A 331 -6.56 -41.25 27.37
C THR A 331 -5.43 -42.27 27.13
N ASP A 332 -4.15 -41.83 27.29
CA ASP A 332 -2.97 -42.69 27.17
C ASP A 332 -2.75 -43.64 28.35
N LYS A 333 -3.52 -43.49 29.45
CA LYS A 333 -3.47 -44.37 30.64
C LYS A 333 -4.58 -45.41 30.66
N LYS A 334 -5.37 -45.50 29.63
CA LYS A 334 -6.38 -46.58 29.41
C LYS A 334 -5.91 -47.50 28.30
#